data_8f72cf66694c051ae74e22a73183f7b7
#
_entry.id   8f72cf66694c051ae74e22a73183f7b7
#
_cell.length_a   1.000
_cell.length_b   1.000
_cell.length_c   1.000
_cell.angle_alpha   90.00
_cell.angle_beta   90.00
_cell.angle_gamma   90.00
#
_symmetry.space_group_name_H-M   'P 1'
#
loop_
_entity.id
_entity.type
_entity.pdbx_description
1 polymer ?
#
loop_
_entity_poly.entity_id
_entity_poly.type
_entity_poly.pdbx_seq_one_letter_code
_entity_poly.pdbx_strand_id
1 'polypeptide(L)'
;MAFEYPDFVQRVLLHDEALHRPLPTDPPNPEMIIRIREANDDEILPESGLRNLDLLPLLRGGLFYFHDSLTDAIRMVDSVPGALGDYWRQMVFRRMGEFEVARTYGRRAGELPPFQLMLRMAADDSPNMSKQSSWDSYLLAQLYEQYRFGDADLEVELRGLQRVEFDQIYRYTFRQAVGE
;
A
#
# COMPACT_ATOMS: atom_id res chain seq x y z
N MET A 1 8.72 -7.81 -21.39
CA MET A 1 9.76 -7.89 -20.35
C MET A 1 9.06 -8.13 -19.04
N ALA A 2 9.56 -9.07 -18.21
CA ALA A 2 9.04 -9.18 -16.84
C ALA A 2 9.41 -7.88 -16.11
N PHE A 3 8.44 -7.33 -15.39
CA PHE A 3 8.65 -6.14 -14.59
C PHE A 3 9.50 -6.49 -13.36
N GLU A 4 10.66 -5.87 -13.21
CA GLU A 4 11.56 -6.11 -12.08
C GLU A 4 11.79 -4.80 -11.31
N TYR A 5 11.61 -4.86 -9.99
CA TYR A 5 12.05 -3.80 -9.09
C TYR A 5 13.57 -3.79 -8.94
N PRO A 6 14.18 -2.68 -8.55
CA PRO A 6 15.58 -2.65 -8.12
C PRO A 6 15.88 -3.68 -7.03
N ASP A 7 17.08 -4.22 -6.99
CA ASP A 7 17.50 -5.25 -6.03
C ASP A 7 17.21 -4.89 -4.57
N PHE A 8 17.40 -3.63 -4.20
CA PHE A 8 17.07 -3.15 -2.85
C PHE A 8 15.58 -3.32 -2.56
N VAL A 9 14.72 -2.83 -3.46
CA VAL A 9 13.26 -2.92 -3.32
C VAL A 9 12.81 -4.38 -3.27
N GLN A 10 13.36 -5.24 -4.14
CA GLN A 10 13.05 -6.66 -4.11
C GLN A 10 13.38 -7.29 -2.74
N ARG A 11 14.58 -7.04 -2.19
CA ARG A 11 14.97 -7.56 -0.87
C ARG A 11 14.06 -7.08 0.25
N VAL A 12 13.63 -5.81 0.21
CA VAL A 12 12.71 -5.24 1.20
C VAL A 12 11.33 -5.91 1.11
N LEU A 13 10.81 -6.13 -0.11
CA LEU A 13 9.49 -6.73 -0.33
C LEU A 13 9.46 -8.26 -0.15
N LEU A 14 10.60 -8.94 -0.14
CA LEU A 14 10.70 -10.38 0.12
C LEU A 14 10.78 -10.73 1.61
N HIS A 15 10.77 -9.74 2.50
CA HIS A 15 10.85 -9.99 3.94
C HIS A 15 9.55 -10.60 4.46
N ASP A 16 9.62 -11.82 4.99
CA ASP A 16 8.46 -12.65 5.33
C ASP A 16 7.57 -12.10 6.46
N GLU A 17 8.08 -11.19 7.28
CA GLU A 17 7.37 -10.66 8.44
C GLU A 17 6.53 -9.40 8.14
N ALA A 18 6.42 -9.01 6.86
CA ALA A 18 5.72 -7.79 6.48
C ALA A 18 4.23 -8.04 6.19
N LEU A 19 3.39 -7.05 6.48
CA LEU A 19 1.93 -7.09 6.24
C LEU A 19 1.20 -8.29 6.88
N HIS A 20 1.65 -8.77 8.04
CA HIS A 20 1.04 -9.94 8.70
C HIS A 20 -0.33 -9.67 9.29
N ARG A 21 -0.58 -8.44 9.73
CA ARG A 21 -1.84 -8.07 10.36
C ARG A 21 -2.48 -6.88 9.65
N PRO A 22 -3.81 -6.87 9.54
CA PRO A 22 -4.52 -5.70 9.01
C PRO A 22 -4.21 -4.43 9.81
N LEU A 23 -4.28 -4.51 11.14
CA LEU A 23 -3.88 -3.45 12.05
C LEU A 23 -2.62 -3.91 12.80
N PRO A 24 -1.47 -3.24 12.61
CA PRO A 24 -0.24 -3.62 13.30
C PRO A 24 -0.35 -3.34 14.80
N THR A 25 0.05 -4.30 15.61
CA THR A 25 0.09 -4.21 17.07
C THR A 25 1.50 -4.21 17.62
N ASP A 26 2.44 -4.70 16.83
CA ASP A 26 3.84 -4.81 17.19
C ASP A 26 4.65 -3.64 16.60
N PRO A 27 5.75 -3.23 17.26
CA PRO A 27 6.61 -2.21 16.68
C PRO A 27 7.26 -2.71 15.39
N PRO A 28 7.50 -1.82 14.42
CA PRO A 28 8.17 -2.20 13.17
C PRO A 28 9.61 -2.66 13.44
N ASN A 29 10.14 -3.51 12.54
CA ASN A 29 11.52 -3.96 12.62
C ASN A 29 12.50 -2.77 12.46
N PRO A 30 13.25 -2.39 13.51
CA PRO A 30 14.06 -1.16 13.49
C PRO A 30 15.20 -1.24 12.48
N GLU A 31 15.79 -2.40 12.24
CA GLU A 31 16.87 -2.58 11.26
C GLU A 31 16.36 -2.30 9.84
N MET A 32 15.19 -2.84 9.50
CA MET A 32 14.60 -2.62 8.18
C MET A 32 14.22 -1.15 7.99
N ILE A 33 13.67 -0.50 9.01
CA ILE A 33 13.32 0.92 8.94
C ILE A 33 14.56 1.81 8.73
N ILE A 34 15.66 1.50 9.39
CA ILE A 34 16.94 2.19 9.17
C ILE A 34 17.40 2.01 7.73
N ARG A 35 17.39 0.78 7.22
CA ARG A 35 17.77 0.48 5.83
C ARG A 35 16.93 1.25 4.81
N ILE A 36 15.60 1.30 4.97
CA ILE A 36 14.72 2.05 4.07
C ILE A 36 15.00 3.55 4.14
N ARG A 37 15.31 4.07 5.33
CA ARG A 37 15.61 5.48 5.55
C ARG A 37 16.93 5.90 4.92
N GLU A 38 17.95 5.05 5.00
CA GLU A 38 19.30 5.30 4.51
C GLU A 38 19.51 4.95 3.03
N ALA A 39 18.57 4.21 2.43
CA ALA A 39 18.63 3.87 1.00
C ALA A 39 18.71 5.12 0.13
N ASN A 40 19.64 5.12 -0.83
CA ASN A 40 19.72 6.17 -1.84
C ASN A 40 18.51 6.14 -2.76
N ASP A 41 18.19 7.26 -3.36
CA ASP A 41 17.04 7.38 -4.27
C ASP A 41 17.13 6.41 -5.45
N ASP A 42 18.34 6.17 -5.97
CA ASP A 42 18.61 5.26 -7.10
C ASP A 42 18.42 3.77 -6.73
N GLU A 43 18.53 3.43 -5.47
CA GLU A 43 18.22 2.07 -4.98
C GLU A 43 16.70 1.79 -4.96
N ILE A 44 15.88 2.85 -4.90
CA ILE A 44 14.41 2.76 -4.91
C ILE A 44 13.86 3.02 -6.31
N LEU A 45 14.38 4.02 -7.01
CA LEU A 45 13.98 4.42 -8.36
C LEU A 45 15.22 4.60 -9.23
N PRO A 46 15.55 3.64 -10.11
CA PRO A 46 16.79 3.65 -10.92
C PRO A 46 16.91 4.88 -11.81
N GLU A 47 18.14 5.31 -12.07
CA GLU A 47 18.44 6.46 -12.94
C GLU A 47 18.15 6.21 -14.43
N SER A 48 17.90 4.98 -14.83
CA SER A 48 17.69 4.61 -16.23
C SER A 48 16.29 5.02 -16.73
N GLY A 49 16.26 5.76 -17.83
CA GLY A 49 15.01 6.13 -18.51
C GLY A 49 14.38 7.43 -18.02
N LEU A 50 13.12 7.65 -18.42
CA LEU A 50 12.29 8.73 -17.89
C LEU A 50 11.91 8.36 -16.45
N ARG A 51 12.21 9.24 -15.50
CA ARG A 51 11.80 9.05 -14.11
C ARG A 51 11.05 10.26 -13.56
N ASN A 52 9.97 10.01 -12.88
CA ASN A 52 9.21 11.02 -12.16
C ASN A 52 9.59 10.98 -10.67
N LEU A 53 10.53 11.85 -10.28
CA LEU A 53 11.01 11.96 -8.90
C LEU A 53 9.93 12.42 -7.91
N ASP A 54 8.86 13.07 -8.38
CA ASP A 54 7.75 13.49 -7.52
C ASP A 54 7.00 12.29 -6.92
N LEU A 55 7.14 11.10 -7.51
CA LEU A 55 6.56 9.85 -7.00
C LEU A 55 7.50 9.05 -6.10
N LEU A 56 8.77 9.41 -5.99
CA LEU A 56 9.73 8.73 -5.11
C LEU A 56 9.28 8.70 -3.64
N PRO A 57 8.68 9.76 -3.07
CA PRO A 57 8.15 9.68 -1.71
C PRO A 57 7.05 8.62 -1.54
N LEU A 58 6.21 8.37 -2.56
CA LEU A 58 5.22 7.28 -2.51
C LEU A 58 5.88 5.90 -2.50
N LEU A 59 6.93 5.71 -3.29
CA LEU A 59 7.67 4.45 -3.32
C LEU A 59 8.36 4.18 -1.98
N ARG A 60 9.07 5.16 -1.43
CA ARG A 60 9.72 5.04 -0.12
C ARG A 60 8.68 4.88 1.00
N GLY A 61 7.59 5.65 0.96
CA GLY A 61 6.46 5.54 1.89
C GLY A 61 5.80 4.16 1.82
N GLY A 62 5.69 3.57 0.63
CA GLY A 62 5.20 2.22 0.44
C GLY A 62 6.09 1.16 1.10
N LEU A 63 7.43 1.30 1.06
CA LEU A 63 8.34 0.40 1.78
C LEU A 63 8.17 0.52 3.30
N PHE A 64 8.02 1.74 3.84
CA PHE A 64 7.70 1.94 5.25
C PHE A 64 6.35 1.35 5.64
N TYR A 65 5.31 1.55 4.81
CA TYR A 65 3.99 0.95 4.99
C TYR A 65 4.06 -0.59 5.04
N PHE A 66 4.84 -1.19 4.15
CA PHE A 66 5.03 -2.64 4.07
C PHE A 66 5.61 -3.21 5.37
N HIS A 67 6.50 -2.48 6.02
CA HIS A 67 7.15 -2.85 7.28
C HIS A 67 6.51 -2.22 8.52
N ASP A 68 5.24 -1.84 8.46
CA ASP A 68 4.43 -1.34 9.58
C ASP A 68 4.92 -0.02 10.21
N SER A 69 5.89 0.68 9.58
CA SER A 69 6.32 2.00 10.01
C SER A 69 5.36 3.08 9.50
N LEU A 70 4.12 3.06 9.98
CA LEU A 70 3.05 3.90 9.47
C LEU A 70 3.31 5.40 9.67
N THR A 71 4.02 5.78 10.73
CA THR A 71 4.42 7.17 10.97
C THR A 71 5.43 7.67 9.94
N ASP A 72 6.41 6.84 9.53
CA ASP A 72 7.33 7.21 8.47
C ASP A 72 6.62 7.16 7.10
N ALA A 73 5.74 6.19 6.89
CA ALA A 73 4.94 6.09 5.67
C ALA A 73 4.10 7.36 5.43
N ILE A 74 3.34 7.82 6.44
CA ILE A 74 2.50 9.02 6.26
C ILE A 74 3.31 10.27 5.99
N ARG A 75 4.47 10.44 6.62
CA ARG A 75 5.37 11.58 6.35
C ARG A 75 5.82 11.63 4.88
N MET A 76 6.07 10.47 4.29
CA MET A 76 6.47 10.40 2.87
C MET A 76 5.30 10.68 1.94
N VAL A 77 4.19 9.93 2.08
CA VAL A 77 3.06 10.03 1.17
C VAL A 77 2.32 11.37 1.26
N ASP A 78 2.41 12.06 2.39
CA ASP A 78 1.72 13.35 2.60
C ASP A 78 2.28 14.47 1.73
N SER A 79 3.51 14.35 1.27
CA SER A 79 4.14 15.32 0.39
C SER A 79 3.64 15.25 -1.07
N VAL A 80 2.96 14.17 -1.48
CA VAL A 80 2.57 13.97 -2.88
C VAL A 80 1.08 14.26 -3.10
N PRO A 81 0.73 15.28 -3.88
CA PRO A 81 -0.66 15.61 -4.17
C PRO A 81 -1.28 14.65 -5.21
N GLY A 82 -2.62 14.76 -5.37
CA GLY A 82 -3.36 14.05 -6.40
C GLY A 82 -3.91 12.69 -5.99
N ALA A 83 -4.65 12.07 -6.91
CA ALA A 83 -5.42 10.84 -6.65
C ALA A 83 -4.58 9.69 -6.09
N LEU A 84 -3.39 9.46 -6.65
CA LEU A 84 -2.50 8.39 -6.21
C LEU A 84 -1.95 8.66 -4.79
N GLY A 85 -1.55 9.91 -4.49
CA GLY A 85 -1.15 10.32 -3.14
C GLY A 85 -2.28 10.17 -2.12
N ASP A 86 -3.50 10.58 -2.50
CA ASP A 86 -4.68 10.42 -1.65
C ASP A 86 -5.00 8.93 -1.40
N TYR A 87 -4.79 8.06 -2.40
CA TYR A 87 -4.98 6.63 -2.21
C TYR A 87 -3.95 6.03 -1.25
N TRP A 88 -2.68 6.41 -1.34
CA TRP A 88 -1.66 6.02 -0.39
C TRP A 88 -1.98 6.49 1.04
N ARG A 89 -2.45 7.74 1.20
CA ARG A 89 -2.88 8.24 2.52
C ARG A 89 -4.02 7.41 3.11
N GLN A 90 -5.03 7.05 2.29
CA GLN A 90 -6.12 6.22 2.78
C GLN A 90 -5.64 4.85 3.25
N MET A 91 -4.70 4.21 2.53
CA MET A 91 -4.12 2.94 2.95
C MET A 91 -3.41 3.06 4.30
N VAL A 92 -2.58 4.11 4.48
CA VAL A 92 -1.84 4.34 5.72
C VAL A 92 -2.79 4.63 6.88
N PHE A 93 -3.71 5.59 6.73
CA PHE A 93 -4.66 5.96 7.79
C PHE A 93 -5.57 4.81 8.20
N ARG A 94 -5.99 3.98 7.23
CA ARG A 94 -6.78 2.78 7.54
C ARG A 94 -6.02 1.83 8.46
N ARG A 95 -4.74 1.57 8.21
CA ARG A 95 -3.90 0.72 9.07
C ARG A 95 -3.53 1.37 10.40
N MET A 96 -3.55 2.70 10.49
CA MET A 96 -3.45 3.43 11.76
C MET A 96 -4.74 3.36 12.60
N GLY A 97 -5.83 2.82 12.06
CA GLY A 97 -7.14 2.80 12.71
C GLY A 97 -7.95 4.11 12.57
N GLU A 98 -7.47 5.05 11.75
CA GLU A 98 -8.10 6.34 11.49
C GLU A 98 -9.11 6.24 10.33
N PHE A 99 -10.17 5.44 10.53
CA PHE A 99 -11.06 4.99 9.44
C PHE A 99 -11.83 6.13 8.77
N GLU A 100 -12.27 7.15 9.50
CA GLU A 100 -12.96 8.30 8.90
C GLU A 100 -12.04 9.13 8.02
N VAL A 101 -10.79 9.29 8.44
CA VAL A 101 -9.75 9.96 7.65
C VAL A 101 -9.46 9.14 6.40
N ALA A 102 -9.30 7.84 6.53
CA ALA A 102 -9.09 6.93 5.41
C ALA A 102 -10.24 7.00 4.39
N ARG A 103 -11.50 6.96 4.84
CA ARG A 103 -12.68 7.11 3.96
C ARG A 103 -12.69 8.45 3.22
N THR A 104 -12.25 9.51 3.87
CA THR A 104 -12.17 10.84 3.24
C THR A 104 -11.15 10.86 2.11
N TYR A 105 -9.95 10.31 2.34
CA TYR A 105 -8.94 10.21 1.31
C TYR A 105 -9.31 9.23 0.20
N GLY A 106 -9.95 8.10 0.51
CA GLY A 106 -10.47 7.17 -0.49
C GLY A 106 -11.47 7.81 -1.46
N ARG A 107 -12.39 8.64 -0.95
CA ARG A 107 -13.31 9.42 -1.82
C ARG A 107 -12.57 10.43 -2.70
N ARG A 108 -11.53 11.08 -2.20
CA ARG A 108 -10.73 12.04 -2.96
C ARG A 108 -9.88 11.39 -4.04
N ALA A 109 -9.35 10.20 -3.76
CA ALA A 109 -8.59 9.41 -4.73
C ALA A 109 -9.45 9.00 -5.94
N GLY A 110 -10.73 8.73 -5.72
CA GLY A 110 -11.62 8.27 -6.77
C GLY A 110 -11.20 6.89 -7.31
N GLU A 111 -11.44 6.66 -8.60
CA GLU A 111 -11.10 5.41 -9.27
C GLU A 111 -9.68 5.47 -9.87
N LEU A 112 -8.89 4.43 -9.62
CA LEU A 112 -7.53 4.29 -10.16
C LEU A 112 -7.45 3.11 -11.15
N PRO A 113 -6.57 3.18 -12.17
CA PRO A 113 -6.41 2.14 -13.18
C PRO A 113 -6.23 0.70 -12.65
N PRO A 114 -5.52 0.44 -11.53
CA PRO A 114 -5.36 -0.93 -11.03
C PRO A 114 -6.62 -1.54 -10.40
N PHE A 115 -7.66 -0.78 -10.09
CA PHE A 115 -8.83 -1.25 -9.32
C PHE A 115 -9.54 -2.44 -9.91
N GLN A 116 -9.74 -2.49 -11.23
CA GLN A 116 -10.37 -3.63 -11.90
C GLN A 116 -9.54 -4.91 -11.80
N LEU A 117 -8.20 -4.78 -11.84
CA LEU A 117 -7.32 -5.92 -11.66
C LEU A 117 -7.32 -6.38 -10.19
N MET A 118 -7.25 -5.44 -9.25
CA MET A 118 -7.32 -5.73 -7.81
C MET A 118 -8.60 -6.47 -7.45
N LEU A 119 -9.75 -6.02 -7.96
CA LEU A 119 -11.03 -6.68 -7.73
C LEU A 119 -11.04 -8.13 -8.24
N ARG A 120 -10.55 -8.36 -9.48
CA ARG A 120 -10.48 -9.72 -10.04
C ARG A 120 -9.56 -10.64 -9.21
N MET A 121 -8.43 -10.12 -8.72
CA MET A 121 -7.49 -10.91 -7.92
C MET A 121 -8.03 -11.24 -6.53
N ALA A 122 -8.86 -10.37 -5.99
CA ALA A 122 -9.42 -10.53 -4.64
C ALA A 122 -10.75 -11.30 -4.61
N ALA A 123 -11.47 -11.38 -5.74
CA ALA A 123 -12.85 -11.87 -5.76
C ALA A 123 -12.99 -13.34 -5.32
N ASP A 124 -12.01 -14.18 -5.62
CA ASP A 124 -12.06 -15.61 -5.28
C ASP A 124 -11.83 -15.84 -3.78
N ASP A 125 -11.05 -14.99 -3.12
CA ASP A 125 -10.65 -15.13 -1.73
C ASP A 125 -11.41 -14.21 -0.78
N SER A 126 -12.23 -13.27 -1.30
CA SER A 126 -12.98 -12.30 -0.49
C SER A 126 -14.47 -12.34 -0.78
N PRO A 127 -15.28 -12.91 0.14
CA PRO A 127 -16.74 -12.89 0.04
C PRO A 127 -17.34 -11.47 -0.01
N ASN A 128 -16.65 -10.49 0.56
CA ASN A 128 -17.10 -9.11 0.55
C ASN A 128 -16.80 -8.42 -0.79
N MET A 129 -15.59 -8.60 -1.34
CA MET A 129 -15.19 -8.00 -2.61
C MET A 129 -15.83 -8.68 -3.82
N SER A 130 -16.14 -9.98 -3.77
CA SER A 130 -16.80 -10.72 -4.85
C SER A 130 -18.18 -10.17 -5.25
N LYS A 131 -18.81 -9.42 -4.35
CA LYS A 131 -20.12 -8.78 -4.57
C LYS A 131 -20.03 -7.37 -5.16
N GLN A 132 -18.83 -6.84 -5.32
CA GLN A 132 -18.62 -5.48 -5.80
C GLN A 132 -18.44 -5.46 -7.33
N SER A 133 -18.82 -4.34 -7.94
CA SER A 133 -18.59 -4.07 -9.37
C SER A 133 -17.26 -3.35 -9.64
N SER A 134 -16.66 -2.74 -8.59
CA SER A 134 -15.36 -2.07 -8.61
C SER A 134 -14.66 -2.26 -7.28
N TRP A 135 -13.35 -2.04 -7.22
CA TRP A 135 -12.61 -2.00 -5.96
C TRP A 135 -13.14 -0.87 -5.08
N ASP A 136 -13.62 -1.24 -3.89
CA ASP A 136 -14.27 -0.28 -2.98
C ASP A 136 -13.40 -0.04 -1.74
N SER A 137 -12.68 1.08 -1.75
CA SER A 137 -11.85 1.51 -0.63
C SER A 137 -12.65 1.92 0.61
N TYR A 138 -13.91 2.33 0.44
CA TYR A 138 -14.81 2.66 1.54
C TYR A 138 -15.25 1.39 2.28
N LEU A 139 -15.70 0.38 1.52
CA LEU A 139 -16.02 -0.94 2.08
C LEU A 139 -14.80 -1.51 2.82
N LEU A 140 -13.62 -1.41 2.23
CA LEU A 140 -12.39 -1.91 2.85
C LEU A 140 -12.15 -1.24 4.21
N ALA A 141 -12.33 0.09 4.31
CA ALA A 141 -12.20 0.79 5.59
C ALA A 141 -13.25 0.33 6.62
N GLN A 142 -14.48 0.00 6.19
CA GLN A 142 -15.49 -0.58 7.08
C GLN A 142 -15.11 -1.97 7.60
N LEU A 143 -14.56 -2.83 6.74
CA LEU A 143 -14.11 -4.17 7.13
C LEU A 143 -12.96 -4.08 8.16
N TYR A 144 -12.01 -3.16 7.99
CA TYR A 144 -10.95 -2.91 8.97
C TYR A 144 -11.50 -2.40 10.32
N GLU A 145 -12.52 -1.54 10.27
CA GLU A 145 -13.19 -1.05 11.48
C GLU A 145 -13.92 -2.17 12.23
N GLN A 146 -14.55 -3.11 11.51
CA GLN A 146 -15.15 -4.30 12.10
C GLN A 146 -14.07 -5.23 12.69
N TYR A 147 -13.00 -5.48 11.96
CA TYR A 147 -11.89 -6.33 12.41
C TYR A 147 -11.29 -5.88 13.75
N ARG A 148 -11.26 -4.60 14.03
CA ARG A 148 -10.75 -4.06 15.31
C ARG A 148 -11.42 -4.68 16.56
N PHE A 149 -12.58 -5.31 16.41
CA PHE A 149 -13.27 -6.02 17.48
C PHE A 149 -12.94 -7.52 17.58
N GLY A 150 -11.99 -8.02 16.80
CA GLY A 150 -11.41 -9.34 16.97
C GLY A 150 -12.05 -10.47 16.15
N ASP A 151 -12.54 -10.19 14.95
CA ASP A 151 -13.07 -11.20 14.03
C ASP A 151 -11.93 -11.93 13.29
N ALA A 152 -11.72 -13.21 13.62
CA ALA A 152 -10.64 -14.01 13.07
C ALA A 152 -10.84 -14.38 11.57
N ASP A 153 -12.07 -14.59 11.14
CA ASP A 153 -12.38 -14.89 9.74
C ASP A 153 -12.12 -13.65 8.88
N LEU A 154 -12.51 -12.48 9.39
CA LEU A 154 -12.24 -11.21 8.74
C LEU A 154 -10.74 -10.88 8.70
N GLU A 155 -9.95 -11.32 9.68
CA GLU A 155 -8.49 -11.16 9.64
C GLU A 155 -7.88 -11.83 8.43
N VAL A 156 -8.26 -13.08 8.16
CA VAL A 156 -7.74 -13.84 7.01
C VAL A 156 -8.09 -13.15 5.69
N GLU A 157 -9.34 -12.74 5.53
CA GLU A 157 -9.79 -12.00 4.35
C GLU A 157 -9.02 -10.70 4.17
N LEU A 158 -8.91 -9.88 5.21
CA LEU A 158 -8.23 -8.59 5.15
C LEU A 158 -6.73 -8.69 4.87
N ARG A 159 -6.06 -9.75 5.34
CA ARG A 159 -4.65 -10.00 5.01
C ARG A 159 -4.46 -10.26 3.52
N GLY A 160 -5.35 -11.05 2.91
CA GLY A 160 -5.36 -11.27 1.46
C GLY A 160 -5.61 -9.98 0.68
N LEU A 161 -6.65 -9.24 1.05
CA LEU A 161 -7.02 -7.96 0.42
C LEU A 161 -5.89 -6.92 0.51
N GLN A 162 -5.29 -6.79 1.69
CA GLN A 162 -4.18 -5.87 1.93
C GLN A 162 -2.97 -6.18 1.04
N ARG A 163 -2.68 -7.47 0.85
CA ARG A 163 -1.56 -7.89 0.01
C ARG A 163 -1.81 -7.59 -1.46
N VAL A 164 -2.99 -7.91 -1.96
CA VAL A 164 -3.41 -7.59 -3.33
C VAL A 164 -3.37 -6.08 -3.57
N GLU A 165 -3.95 -5.30 -2.65
CA GLU A 165 -3.98 -3.85 -2.73
C GLU A 165 -2.56 -3.26 -2.78
N PHE A 166 -1.72 -3.65 -1.81
CA PHE A 166 -0.34 -3.15 -1.75
C PHE A 166 0.44 -3.48 -3.02
N ASP A 167 0.43 -4.74 -3.46
CA ASP A 167 1.20 -5.18 -4.64
C ASP A 167 0.79 -4.40 -5.89
N GLN A 168 -0.50 -4.25 -6.14
CA GLN A 168 -0.99 -3.58 -7.33
C GLN A 168 -0.78 -2.04 -7.28
N ILE A 169 -0.98 -1.41 -6.14
CA ILE A 169 -0.77 0.04 -5.97
C ILE A 169 0.73 0.37 -6.00
N TYR A 170 1.57 -0.42 -5.35
CA TYR A 170 3.01 -0.21 -5.38
C TYR A 170 3.57 -0.37 -6.79
N ARG A 171 3.17 -1.43 -7.49
CA ARG A 171 3.53 -1.68 -8.89
C ARG A 171 3.06 -0.56 -9.82
N TYR A 172 1.84 -0.11 -9.66
CA TYR A 172 1.31 1.01 -10.43
C TYR A 172 2.09 2.30 -10.18
N THR A 173 2.36 2.62 -8.90
CA THR A 173 3.19 3.77 -8.51
C THR A 173 4.58 3.71 -9.16
N PHE A 174 5.21 2.54 -9.11
CA PHE A 174 6.55 2.36 -9.70
C PHE A 174 6.53 2.55 -11.22
N ARG A 175 5.56 1.97 -11.93
CA ARG A 175 5.41 2.17 -13.37
C ARG A 175 5.23 3.63 -13.76
N GLN A 176 4.38 4.35 -13.04
CA GLN A 176 4.22 5.79 -13.24
C GLN A 176 5.51 6.56 -12.96
N ALA A 177 6.32 6.11 -12.02
CA ALA A 177 7.60 6.72 -11.69
C ALA A 177 8.68 6.49 -12.76
N VAL A 178 8.65 5.36 -13.48
CA VAL A 178 9.59 5.05 -14.58
C VAL A 178 9.03 5.38 -15.97
N GLY A 179 7.82 5.95 -16.07
CA GLY A 179 7.20 6.41 -17.32
C GLY A 179 6.59 5.28 -18.18
N GLU A 180 6.07 4.22 -17.53
CA GLU A 180 5.37 3.09 -18.17
C GLU A 180 3.84 3.16 -18.01
#